data_1804778aa569d3f1203bb9f8b6034f8b
#
_entry.id   1804778aa569d3f1203bb9f8b6034f8b
#
_cell.length_a   1.000
_cell.length_b   1.000
_cell.length_c   1.000
_cell.angle_alpha   90.00
_cell.angle_beta   90.00
_cell.angle_gamma   90.00
#
_symmetry.space_group_name_H-M   'P 1'
#
loop_
_entity.id
_entity.type
_entity.pdbx_description
1 polymer ?
#
loop_
_entity_poly.entity_id
_entity_poly.type
_entity_poly.pdbx_seq_one_letter_code
_entity_poly.pdbx_strand_id
1 'polypeptide(L)'
;MVNRTRSLPILSSIFSEFLPPAYARSATGSPAGLRRLNVARVFESVRVNSPITRQQIGENSGLSKPTVNEALDILLKEKLIYLGDTKVESIGGKPGPKAQQIFYNSNRLKIIGIDIGGSRIRALLSDLDGNIVASSREQTPRSGGRKEILKKVQETALKLLEDNRLKLADIGAIVVGTPGSIHPVTGEVRVAYNLPEWNNFPLAKELSKLLKTEVFVENEAHLAIYGEHWKGGAVNASNAAAMSIGVGIGLGLLIDGQVYRGFNGIAGEVGNLPLQIADLSTAETNANFEYQASAAGLERNFQALKSKGDAKEIIALANGEEVTAKLIYQAASAGNKLAIKLVDQQLELLSRGIASVCCITNPEVFILQGGLASALAPHLKTISKQVEKITLIPPRIILTELADLSTAYGALRRGIEKVDRLALTAMLGESA
;
A
#
# COMPACT_ATOMS: atom_id res chain seq x y z
N MET A 1 -34.53 -12.51 -1.08
CA MET A 1 -33.88 -13.42 -2.03
C MET A 1 -33.58 -12.63 -3.29
N VAL A 2 -32.41 -12.08 -3.44
CA VAL A 2 -31.92 -11.55 -4.72
C VAL A 2 -30.46 -11.97 -4.81
N ASN A 3 -30.23 -13.01 -5.62
CA ASN A 3 -28.90 -13.46 -6.00
C ASN A 3 -28.23 -12.33 -6.80
N ARG A 4 -27.37 -11.56 -6.15
CA ARG A 4 -26.41 -10.71 -6.86
C ARG A 4 -25.21 -11.58 -7.22
N THR A 5 -25.21 -12.11 -8.43
CA THR A 5 -24.00 -12.51 -9.14
C THR A 5 -23.06 -11.31 -9.11
N ARG A 6 -22.02 -11.38 -8.26
CA ARG A 6 -20.93 -10.41 -8.26
C ARG A 6 -20.22 -10.49 -9.60
N SER A 7 -20.51 -9.57 -10.50
CA SER A 7 -19.69 -9.31 -11.66
C SER A 7 -18.33 -8.84 -11.15
N LEU A 8 -17.28 -9.53 -11.54
CA LEU A 8 -15.90 -9.37 -11.12
C LEU A 8 -15.22 -8.22 -11.93
N PRO A 9 -15.15 -6.98 -11.43
CA PRO A 9 -14.35 -5.94 -12.08
C PRO A 9 -12.84 -6.16 -11.91
N ILE A 10 -12.44 -7.02 -10.96
CA ILE A 10 -11.03 -7.28 -10.63
C ILE A 10 -10.31 -8.12 -11.69
N LEU A 11 -11.05 -8.97 -12.42
CA LEU A 11 -10.46 -9.89 -13.40
C LEU A 11 -9.89 -9.19 -14.65
N SER A 12 -10.52 -8.11 -15.11
CA SER A 12 -10.03 -7.38 -16.30
C SER A 12 -8.78 -6.54 -16.00
N SER A 13 -8.62 -6.05 -14.75
CA SER A 13 -7.48 -5.21 -14.37
C SER A 13 -6.21 -6.02 -14.15
N ILE A 14 -6.30 -7.19 -13.54
CA ILE A 14 -5.15 -8.08 -13.34
C ILE A 14 -4.63 -8.57 -14.70
N PHE A 15 -5.52 -9.01 -15.60
CA PHE A 15 -5.12 -9.45 -16.95
C PHE A 15 -4.52 -8.33 -17.80
N SER A 16 -5.01 -7.11 -17.74
CA SER A 16 -4.47 -6.00 -18.53
C SER A 16 -3.09 -5.52 -18.05
N GLU A 17 -2.78 -5.67 -16.75
CA GLU A 17 -1.43 -5.43 -16.22
C GLU A 17 -0.47 -6.60 -16.46
N PHE A 18 -0.97 -7.84 -16.46
CA PHE A 18 -0.15 -9.06 -16.55
C PHE A 18 0.16 -9.49 -17.98
N LEU A 19 -0.71 -9.17 -18.94
CA LEU A 19 -0.54 -9.50 -20.35
C LEU A 19 -0.72 -8.22 -21.19
N PRO A 20 0.36 -7.60 -21.67
CA PRO A 20 0.25 -6.48 -22.61
C PRO A 20 -0.64 -6.87 -23.80
N PRO A 21 -1.44 -5.96 -24.37
CA PRO A 21 -2.32 -6.26 -25.52
C PRO A 21 -1.60 -6.86 -26.72
N ALA A 22 -0.30 -6.56 -26.89
CA ALA A 22 0.56 -7.18 -27.89
C ALA A 22 0.76 -8.69 -27.65
N TYR A 23 0.75 -9.13 -26.40
CA TYR A 23 0.97 -10.52 -26.02
C TYR A 23 -0.23 -11.42 -26.32
N ALA A 24 -1.44 -10.94 -26.02
CA ALA A 24 -2.66 -11.66 -26.34
C ALA A 24 -2.75 -11.95 -27.87
N ARG A 25 -2.21 -11.08 -28.70
CA ARG A 25 -2.17 -11.26 -30.17
C ARG A 25 -1.07 -12.22 -30.62
N SER A 26 0.09 -12.27 -29.98
CA SER A 26 1.19 -13.18 -30.38
C SER A 26 1.02 -14.60 -29.80
N ALA A 27 0.45 -14.73 -28.60
CA ALA A 27 0.22 -16.03 -27.97
C ALA A 27 -0.88 -16.86 -28.66
N THR A 28 -1.85 -16.23 -29.31
CA THR A 28 -2.94 -16.94 -30.01
C THR A 28 -2.52 -17.58 -31.33
N GLY A 29 -1.31 -17.29 -31.83
CA GLY A 29 -0.83 -17.80 -33.14
C GLY A 29 -0.19 -19.19 -33.10
N SER A 30 -0.01 -19.83 -31.93
CA SER A 30 0.58 -21.17 -31.84
C SER A 30 -0.15 -22.07 -30.84
N PRO A 31 -0.20 -23.39 -31.03
CA PRO A 31 -0.79 -24.34 -30.07
C PRO A 31 -0.15 -24.24 -28.69
N ALA A 32 1.17 -24.00 -28.61
CA ALA A 32 1.89 -23.82 -27.37
C ALA A 32 1.46 -22.53 -26.63
N GLY A 33 1.27 -21.42 -27.34
CA GLY A 33 0.78 -20.17 -26.80
C GLY A 33 -0.64 -20.27 -26.24
N LEU A 34 -1.53 -20.94 -26.96
CA LEU A 34 -2.90 -21.23 -26.48
C LEU A 34 -2.89 -22.10 -25.23
N ARG A 35 -2.05 -23.14 -25.16
CA ARG A 35 -1.91 -23.99 -23.98
C ARG A 35 -1.51 -23.16 -22.75
N ARG A 36 -0.51 -22.31 -22.89
CA ARG A 36 -0.02 -21.42 -21.82
C ARG A 36 -1.10 -20.48 -21.33
N LEU A 37 -1.84 -19.85 -22.25
CA LEU A 37 -2.96 -18.97 -21.91
C LEU A 37 -4.05 -19.72 -21.12
N ASN A 38 -4.34 -20.98 -21.48
CA ASN A 38 -5.30 -21.80 -20.78
C ASN A 38 -4.83 -22.12 -19.35
N VAL A 39 -3.53 -22.44 -19.17
CA VAL A 39 -2.96 -22.65 -17.82
C VAL A 39 -3.08 -21.39 -16.97
N ALA A 40 -2.79 -20.21 -17.52
CA ALA A 40 -2.94 -18.95 -16.81
C ALA A 40 -4.39 -18.67 -16.37
N ARG A 41 -5.37 -18.91 -17.27
CA ARG A 41 -6.81 -18.79 -16.94
C ARG A 41 -7.26 -19.74 -15.84
N VAL A 42 -6.81 -20.99 -15.87
CA VAL A 42 -7.10 -21.99 -14.83
C VAL A 42 -6.46 -21.57 -13.52
N PHE A 43 -5.19 -21.15 -13.53
CA PHE A 43 -4.50 -20.66 -12.33
C PHE A 43 -5.23 -19.48 -11.70
N GLU A 44 -5.63 -18.50 -12.48
CA GLU A 44 -6.38 -17.34 -11.99
C GLU A 44 -7.72 -17.76 -11.38
N SER A 45 -8.48 -18.65 -12.06
CA SER A 45 -9.74 -19.16 -11.53
C SER A 45 -9.55 -19.81 -10.15
N VAL A 46 -8.47 -20.62 -9.98
CA VAL A 46 -8.15 -21.22 -8.68
C VAL A 46 -7.68 -20.15 -7.68
N ARG A 47 -6.83 -19.23 -8.09
CA ARG A 47 -6.27 -18.19 -7.22
C ARG A 47 -7.34 -17.30 -6.56
N VAL A 48 -8.37 -16.97 -7.34
CA VAL A 48 -9.46 -16.08 -6.89
C VAL A 48 -10.55 -16.81 -6.12
N ASN A 49 -10.84 -18.07 -6.48
CA ASN A 49 -12.02 -18.78 -5.98
C ASN A 49 -11.70 -20.02 -5.13
N SER A 50 -10.44 -20.17 -4.70
CA SER A 50 -10.01 -21.29 -3.86
C SER A 50 -10.78 -21.33 -2.52
N PRO A 51 -11.31 -22.49 -2.09
CA PRO A 51 -11.32 -23.78 -2.76
C PRO A 51 -12.37 -23.87 -3.89
N ILE A 52 -12.03 -24.55 -4.99
CA ILE A 52 -12.86 -24.60 -6.19
C ILE A 52 -12.88 -26.01 -6.80
N THR A 53 -13.95 -26.40 -7.48
CA THR A 53 -14.08 -27.69 -8.18
C THR A 53 -13.67 -27.56 -9.67
N ARG A 54 -13.32 -28.71 -10.32
CA ARG A 54 -13.03 -28.74 -11.76
C ARG A 54 -14.16 -28.21 -12.61
N GLN A 55 -15.41 -28.48 -12.23
CA GLN A 55 -16.58 -27.97 -12.95
C GLN A 55 -16.65 -26.45 -12.90
N GLN A 56 -16.53 -25.87 -11.69
CA GLN A 56 -16.52 -24.41 -11.51
C GLN A 56 -15.36 -23.72 -12.25
N ILE A 57 -14.17 -24.36 -12.31
CA ILE A 57 -13.05 -23.86 -13.12
C ILE A 57 -13.43 -23.82 -14.60
N GLY A 58 -14.07 -24.87 -15.11
CA GLY A 58 -14.56 -24.92 -16.50
C GLY A 58 -15.56 -23.80 -16.79
N GLU A 59 -16.53 -23.60 -15.90
CA GLU A 59 -17.53 -22.53 -15.99
C GLU A 59 -16.90 -21.14 -15.95
N ASN A 60 -15.97 -20.89 -15.03
CA ASN A 60 -15.31 -19.59 -14.86
C ASN A 60 -14.34 -19.26 -16.00
N SER A 61 -13.62 -20.27 -16.52
CA SER A 61 -12.60 -20.07 -17.56
C SER A 61 -13.13 -20.18 -18.98
N GLY A 62 -14.32 -20.77 -19.17
CA GLY A 62 -14.88 -21.09 -20.49
C GLY A 62 -14.13 -22.22 -21.21
N LEU A 63 -13.36 -23.04 -20.50
CA LEU A 63 -12.53 -24.10 -21.06
C LEU A 63 -13.18 -25.47 -20.98
N SER A 64 -12.86 -26.34 -21.95
CA SER A 64 -13.32 -27.72 -21.98
C SER A 64 -12.71 -28.54 -20.81
N LYS A 65 -13.42 -29.57 -20.34
CA LYS A 65 -12.94 -30.45 -19.26
C LYS A 65 -11.54 -31.06 -19.51
N PRO A 66 -11.19 -31.55 -20.72
CA PRO A 66 -9.84 -32.01 -21.02
C PRO A 66 -8.78 -30.91 -20.85
N THR A 67 -9.06 -29.68 -21.32
CA THR A 67 -8.16 -28.52 -21.23
C THR A 67 -7.94 -28.10 -19.77
N VAL A 68 -9.01 -28.09 -18.96
CA VAL A 68 -8.91 -27.82 -17.52
C VAL A 68 -8.03 -28.85 -16.83
N ASN A 69 -8.22 -30.15 -17.11
CA ASN A 69 -7.42 -31.20 -16.47
C ASN A 69 -5.94 -31.08 -16.84
N GLU A 70 -5.62 -30.85 -18.13
CA GLU A 70 -4.23 -30.64 -18.57
C GLU A 70 -3.56 -29.46 -17.85
N ALA A 71 -4.29 -28.35 -17.72
CA ALA A 71 -3.78 -27.18 -16.99
C ALA A 71 -3.57 -27.45 -15.51
N LEU A 72 -4.50 -28.17 -14.87
CA LEU A 72 -4.38 -28.55 -13.47
C LEU A 72 -3.19 -29.47 -13.20
N ASP A 73 -2.90 -30.43 -14.12
CA ASP A 73 -1.74 -31.32 -13.99
C ASP A 73 -0.43 -30.52 -13.98
N ILE A 74 -0.33 -29.47 -14.82
CA ILE A 74 0.82 -28.56 -14.83
C ILE A 74 0.92 -27.81 -13.50
N LEU A 75 -0.18 -27.21 -13.02
CA LEU A 75 -0.20 -26.41 -11.80
C LEU A 75 0.08 -27.25 -10.55
N LEU A 76 -0.35 -28.51 -10.52
CA LEU A 76 -0.04 -29.49 -9.46
C LEU A 76 1.44 -29.84 -9.44
N LYS A 77 2.03 -30.11 -10.63
CA LYS A 77 3.46 -30.40 -10.78
C LYS A 77 4.33 -29.24 -10.26
N GLU A 78 3.94 -28.01 -10.59
CA GLU A 78 4.61 -26.79 -10.11
C GLU A 78 4.26 -26.42 -8.65
N LYS A 79 3.47 -27.23 -7.96
CA LYS A 79 3.01 -27.01 -6.58
C LYS A 79 2.31 -25.67 -6.34
N LEU A 80 1.72 -25.11 -7.39
CA LEU A 80 0.95 -23.85 -7.28
C LEU A 80 -0.43 -24.08 -6.68
N ILE A 81 -0.92 -25.30 -6.81
CA ILE A 81 -2.21 -25.77 -6.28
C ILE A 81 -2.01 -27.13 -5.62
N TYR A 82 -2.98 -27.53 -4.82
CA TYR A 82 -3.06 -28.91 -4.29
C TYR A 82 -4.51 -29.40 -4.26
N LEU A 83 -4.67 -30.72 -4.17
CA LEU A 83 -5.97 -31.35 -4.06
C LEU A 83 -6.27 -31.63 -2.58
N GLY A 84 -7.47 -31.29 -2.16
CA GLY A 84 -7.92 -31.53 -0.79
C GLY A 84 -9.25 -32.24 -0.72
N ASP A 85 -9.47 -32.99 0.35
CA ASP A 85 -10.74 -33.64 0.66
C ASP A 85 -11.55 -32.71 1.56
N THR A 86 -12.54 -32.01 0.99
CA THR A 86 -13.54 -31.33 1.81
C THR A 86 -14.83 -32.14 1.86
N LYS A 87 -15.36 -32.30 3.06
CA LYS A 87 -16.73 -32.77 3.25
C LYS A 87 -17.66 -31.65 2.77
N VAL A 88 -18.16 -31.74 1.55
CA VAL A 88 -19.27 -30.87 1.11
C VAL A 88 -20.50 -31.36 1.87
N GLU A 89 -21.03 -30.54 2.76
CA GLU A 89 -22.36 -30.79 3.31
C GLU A 89 -23.37 -30.75 2.16
N SER A 90 -24.05 -31.88 1.96
CA SER A 90 -25.04 -32.04 0.91
C SER A 90 -26.25 -31.17 1.20
N ILE A 91 -26.45 -30.14 0.40
CA ILE A 91 -27.73 -29.45 0.32
C ILE A 91 -28.69 -30.37 -0.44
N GLY A 92 -29.57 -31.07 0.26
CA GLY A 92 -30.63 -31.87 -0.36
C GLY A 92 -30.57 -33.38 -0.19
N GLY A 93 -29.87 -33.96 0.80
CA GLY A 93 -30.19 -35.30 1.33
C GLY A 93 -29.83 -36.53 0.49
N LYS A 94 -29.08 -36.43 -0.62
CA LYS A 94 -28.50 -37.61 -1.30
C LYS A 94 -26.99 -37.45 -1.40
N PRO A 95 -26.17 -38.42 -0.95
CA PRO A 95 -24.72 -38.35 -1.13
C PRO A 95 -24.36 -38.56 -2.59
N GLY A 96 -24.10 -37.44 -3.29
CA GLY A 96 -23.42 -37.50 -4.59
C GLY A 96 -21.93 -37.81 -4.41
N PRO A 97 -21.21 -38.25 -5.47
CA PRO A 97 -19.78 -38.43 -5.38
C PRO A 97 -19.12 -37.11 -4.94
N LYS A 98 -18.30 -37.17 -3.89
CA LYS A 98 -17.60 -36.00 -3.34
C LYS A 98 -16.76 -35.38 -4.43
N ALA A 99 -17.12 -34.17 -4.86
CA ALA A 99 -16.33 -33.43 -5.82
C ALA A 99 -15.01 -33.03 -5.17
N GLN A 100 -13.90 -33.51 -5.73
CA GLN A 100 -12.56 -33.16 -5.27
C GLN A 100 -12.35 -31.66 -5.41
N GLN A 101 -11.92 -31.01 -4.32
CA GLN A 101 -11.64 -29.59 -4.32
C GLN A 101 -10.16 -29.31 -4.60
N ILE A 102 -9.94 -28.19 -5.25
CA ILE A 102 -8.65 -27.68 -5.66
C ILE A 102 -8.39 -26.41 -4.85
N PHE A 103 -7.23 -26.37 -4.22
CA PHE A 103 -6.79 -25.28 -3.37
C PHE A 103 -5.59 -24.58 -3.97
N TYR A 104 -5.57 -23.25 -3.89
CA TYR A 104 -4.36 -22.50 -4.12
C TYR A 104 -3.34 -22.77 -3.00
N ASN A 105 -2.08 -22.99 -3.36
CA ASN A 105 -1.04 -23.27 -2.38
C ASN A 105 -0.42 -21.97 -1.85
N SER A 106 -1.15 -21.27 -0.99
CA SER A 106 -0.71 -19.98 -0.41
C SER A 106 0.50 -20.13 0.51
N ASN A 107 0.74 -21.32 1.04
CA ASN A 107 1.85 -21.57 1.96
C ASN A 107 3.19 -21.89 1.27
N ARG A 108 3.21 -22.03 -0.06
CA ARG A 108 4.42 -22.42 -0.82
C ARG A 108 5.58 -21.42 -0.67
N LEU A 109 5.26 -20.15 -0.49
CA LEU A 109 6.21 -19.05 -0.27
C LEU A 109 5.63 -18.05 0.71
N LYS A 110 6.50 -17.22 1.29
CA LYS A 110 6.14 -16.09 2.15
C LYS A 110 6.55 -14.78 1.50
N ILE A 111 5.91 -13.71 1.92
CA ILE A 111 6.21 -12.35 1.48
C ILE A 111 6.61 -11.52 2.68
N ILE A 112 7.63 -10.68 2.52
CA ILE A 112 8.00 -9.66 3.50
C ILE A 112 7.65 -8.29 2.91
N GLY A 113 6.78 -7.56 3.59
CA GLY A 113 6.48 -6.15 3.31
C GLY A 113 7.11 -5.28 4.37
N ILE A 114 7.92 -4.30 3.98
CA ILE A 114 8.63 -3.38 4.88
C ILE A 114 8.24 -1.94 4.56
N ASP A 115 8.02 -1.14 5.58
CA ASP A 115 7.82 0.30 5.54
C ASP A 115 8.97 0.99 6.26
N ILE A 116 9.76 1.80 5.55
CA ILE A 116 10.81 2.65 6.11
C ILE A 116 10.23 4.03 6.36
N GLY A 117 9.62 4.23 7.52
CA GLY A 117 9.13 5.55 7.92
C GLY A 117 10.21 6.40 8.61
N GLY A 118 10.00 7.71 8.67
CA GLY A 118 10.96 8.65 9.29
C GLY A 118 11.22 8.40 10.79
N SER A 119 10.28 7.77 11.51
CA SER A 119 10.45 7.46 12.95
C SER A 119 10.46 5.97 13.26
N ARG A 120 9.91 5.14 12.39
CA ARG A 120 9.77 3.69 12.62
C ARG A 120 9.90 2.91 11.33
N ILE A 121 10.57 1.76 11.43
CA ILE A 121 10.56 0.71 10.43
C ILE A 121 9.53 -0.32 10.86
N ARG A 122 8.61 -0.68 9.97
CA ARG A 122 7.57 -1.69 10.18
C ARG A 122 7.73 -2.80 9.16
N ALA A 123 7.58 -4.03 9.60
CA ALA A 123 7.65 -5.16 8.69
C ALA A 123 6.54 -6.16 9.00
N LEU A 124 5.97 -6.72 7.95
CA LEU A 124 4.97 -7.78 7.99
C LEU A 124 5.49 -8.98 7.20
N LEU A 125 5.28 -10.16 7.73
CA LEU A 125 5.47 -11.44 7.05
C LEU A 125 4.11 -12.07 6.82
N SER A 126 3.81 -12.48 5.58
CA SER A 126 2.55 -13.15 5.24
C SER A 126 2.75 -14.38 4.37
N ASP A 127 1.72 -15.22 4.27
CA ASP A 127 1.57 -16.18 3.19
C ASP A 127 1.08 -15.46 1.90
N LEU A 128 0.87 -16.24 0.82
CA LEU A 128 0.42 -15.69 -0.46
C LEU A 128 -1.09 -15.35 -0.50
N ASP A 129 -1.88 -15.72 0.51
CA ASP A 129 -3.26 -15.24 0.69
C ASP A 129 -3.31 -13.94 1.50
N GLY A 130 -2.14 -13.51 2.02
CA GLY A 130 -2.02 -12.30 2.82
C GLY A 130 -2.45 -12.48 4.28
N ASN A 131 -2.46 -13.71 4.77
CA ASN A 131 -2.59 -13.97 6.20
C ASN A 131 -1.27 -13.63 6.88
N ILE A 132 -1.35 -12.75 7.88
CA ILE A 132 -0.15 -12.30 8.61
C ILE A 132 0.36 -13.43 9.50
N VAL A 133 1.62 -13.80 9.27
CA VAL A 133 2.35 -14.82 10.06
C VAL A 133 3.07 -14.15 11.23
N ALA A 134 3.72 -13.01 10.97
CA ALA A 134 4.47 -12.26 11.97
C ALA A 134 4.57 -10.79 11.61
N SER A 135 4.88 -9.94 12.59
CA SER A 135 5.13 -8.53 12.41
C SER A 135 6.30 -8.05 13.26
N SER A 136 6.98 -7.02 12.80
CA SER A 136 8.04 -6.33 13.56
C SER A 136 7.85 -4.82 13.50
N ARG A 137 8.22 -4.14 14.58
CA ARG A 137 8.20 -2.69 14.67
C ARG A 137 9.45 -2.22 15.41
N GLU A 138 10.31 -1.50 14.70
CA GLU A 138 11.58 -1.01 15.18
C GLU A 138 11.63 0.53 15.09
N GLN A 139 12.51 1.15 15.85
CA GLN A 139 12.77 2.59 15.69
C GLN A 139 13.70 2.81 14.48
N THR A 140 13.41 3.82 13.66
CA THR A 140 14.33 4.27 12.62
C THR A 140 15.54 4.93 13.28
N PRO A 141 16.78 4.50 12.97
CA PRO A 141 17.97 5.11 13.52
C PRO A 141 18.04 6.61 13.21
N ARG A 142 18.24 7.43 14.24
CA ARG A 142 18.38 8.89 14.11
C ARG A 142 19.81 9.34 13.85
N SER A 143 20.79 8.50 14.19
CA SER A 143 22.22 8.71 13.97
C SER A 143 22.81 7.65 13.08
N GLY A 144 23.95 7.94 12.44
CA GLY A 144 24.62 6.99 11.54
C GLY A 144 24.08 6.97 10.12
N GLY A 145 23.07 7.81 9.82
CA GLY A 145 22.59 8.05 8.47
C GLY A 145 22.06 6.81 7.76
N ARG A 146 22.14 6.83 6.45
CA ARG A 146 21.69 5.77 5.53
C ARG A 146 22.16 4.38 5.89
N LYS A 147 23.43 4.23 6.28
CA LYS A 147 24.05 2.93 6.58
C LYS A 147 23.35 2.21 7.73
N GLU A 148 23.03 2.92 8.80
CA GLU A 148 22.37 2.34 9.97
C GLU A 148 20.90 1.99 9.66
N ILE A 149 20.22 2.77 8.81
CA ILE A 149 18.84 2.45 8.36
C ILE A 149 18.85 1.15 7.53
N LEU A 150 19.79 1.00 6.57
CA LEU A 150 19.91 -0.21 5.76
C LEU A 150 20.21 -1.44 6.62
N LYS A 151 21.13 -1.31 7.59
CA LYS A 151 21.44 -2.35 8.55
C LYS A 151 20.20 -2.74 9.38
N LYS A 152 19.44 -1.76 9.86
CA LYS A 152 18.22 -2.02 10.63
C LYS A 152 17.16 -2.73 9.80
N VAL A 153 16.98 -2.35 8.54
CA VAL A 153 16.08 -3.06 7.60
C VAL A 153 16.50 -4.52 7.42
N GLN A 154 17.81 -4.76 7.23
CA GLN A 154 18.36 -6.11 7.12
C GLN A 154 18.11 -6.93 8.40
N GLU A 155 18.45 -6.38 9.57
CA GLU A 155 18.22 -7.02 10.88
C GLU A 155 16.75 -7.37 11.08
N THR A 156 15.84 -6.43 10.74
CA THR A 156 14.40 -6.64 10.87
C THR A 156 13.91 -7.79 9.98
N ALA A 157 14.36 -7.84 8.73
CA ALA A 157 13.98 -8.91 7.80
C ALA A 157 14.53 -10.27 8.25
N LEU A 158 15.82 -10.34 8.61
CA LEU A 158 16.46 -11.59 9.05
C LEU A 158 15.86 -12.10 10.37
N LYS A 159 15.55 -11.22 11.30
CA LYS A 159 14.88 -11.59 12.55
C LYS A 159 13.49 -12.20 12.31
N LEU A 160 12.70 -11.64 11.39
CA LEU A 160 11.41 -12.23 11.01
C LEU A 160 11.59 -13.66 10.46
N LEU A 161 12.65 -13.94 9.71
CA LEU A 161 12.93 -15.28 9.21
C LEU A 161 13.33 -16.22 10.36
N GLU A 162 14.26 -15.81 11.21
CA GLU A 162 14.76 -16.60 12.32
C GLU A 162 13.65 -16.98 13.31
N ASP A 163 12.88 -15.98 13.76
CA ASP A 163 11.78 -16.16 14.72
C ASP A 163 10.68 -17.11 14.19
N ASN A 164 10.53 -17.20 12.87
CA ASN A 164 9.54 -18.09 12.21
C ASN A 164 10.16 -19.35 11.59
N ARG A 165 11.44 -19.64 11.84
CA ARG A 165 12.17 -20.82 11.33
C ARG A 165 12.14 -20.93 9.81
N LEU A 166 12.18 -19.78 9.11
CA LEU A 166 12.19 -19.69 7.66
C LEU A 166 13.60 -19.43 7.14
N LYS A 167 13.83 -19.85 5.89
CA LYS A 167 15.04 -19.52 5.11
C LYS A 167 14.71 -18.51 4.03
N LEU A 168 15.70 -17.84 3.48
CA LEU A 168 15.51 -16.94 2.34
C LEU A 168 14.87 -17.62 1.14
N ALA A 169 15.13 -18.90 0.94
CA ALA A 169 14.50 -19.70 -0.12
C ALA A 169 12.97 -19.86 0.03
N ASP A 170 12.44 -19.65 1.25
CA ASP A 170 11.01 -19.71 1.52
C ASP A 170 10.32 -18.37 1.22
N ILE A 171 11.09 -17.32 0.88
CA ILE A 171 10.60 -15.98 0.57
C ILE A 171 10.47 -15.79 -0.93
N GLY A 172 9.25 -15.51 -1.38
CA GLY A 172 8.95 -15.25 -2.79
C GLY A 172 9.24 -13.81 -3.21
N ALA A 173 9.07 -12.85 -2.31
CA ALA A 173 9.40 -11.44 -2.55
C ALA A 173 9.61 -10.68 -1.25
N ILE A 174 10.51 -9.68 -1.30
CA ILE A 174 10.67 -8.63 -0.30
C ILE A 174 10.36 -7.30 -0.98
N VAL A 175 9.36 -6.59 -0.46
CA VAL A 175 8.97 -5.26 -0.98
C VAL A 175 9.12 -4.22 0.11
N VAL A 176 9.77 -3.12 -0.22
CA VAL A 176 10.13 -2.05 0.71
C VAL A 176 9.48 -0.75 0.25
N GLY A 177 8.67 -0.17 1.12
CA GLY A 177 8.16 1.19 0.98
C GLY A 177 9.12 2.19 1.60
N THR A 178 9.33 3.32 0.94
CA THR A 178 10.19 4.41 1.44
C THR A 178 9.65 5.77 0.99
N PRO A 179 9.86 6.84 1.76
CA PRO A 179 9.61 8.18 1.29
C PRO A 179 10.42 8.54 0.05
N GLY A 180 9.87 9.42 -0.77
CA GLY A 180 10.54 10.00 -1.92
C GLY A 180 10.10 9.43 -3.27
N SER A 181 10.59 10.05 -4.34
CA SER A 181 10.35 9.63 -5.72
C SER A 181 11.20 8.41 -6.07
N ILE A 182 10.54 7.32 -6.44
CA ILE A 182 11.18 6.04 -6.75
C ILE A 182 11.12 5.76 -8.24
N HIS A 183 12.25 5.38 -8.83
CA HIS A 183 12.29 4.92 -10.21
C HIS A 183 11.54 3.58 -10.33
N PRO A 184 10.48 3.47 -11.15
CA PRO A 184 9.57 2.32 -11.12
C PRO A 184 10.20 1.00 -11.56
N VAL A 185 11.30 1.04 -12.32
CA VAL A 185 11.98 -0.16 -12.81
C VAL A 185 13.18 -0.52 -11.95
N THR A 186 14.02 0.47 -11.59
CA THR A 186 15.28 0.19 -10.88
C THR A 186 15.16 0.21 -9.36
N GLY A 187 14.07 0.75 -8.81
CA GLY A 187 13.92 0.96 -7.37
C GLY A 187 14.94 1.93 -6.77
N GLU A 188 15.49 2.82 -7.61
CA GLU A 188 16.37 3.90 -7.19
C GLU A 188 15.55 5.05 -6.60
N VAL A 189 15.96 5.56 -5.46
CA VAL A 189 15.41 6.79 -4.89
C VAL A 189 16.01 7.97 -5.64
N ARG A 190 15.19 8.71 -6.39
CA ARG A 190 15.64 9.88 -7.14
C ARG A 190 15.76 11.12 -6.27
N VAL A 191 14.70 11.41 -5.52
CA VAL A 191 14.63 12.55 -4.62
C VAL A 191 13.86 12.14 -3.35
N ALA A 192 14.41 12.47 -2.20
CA ALA A 192 13.75 12.29 -0.90
C ALA A 192 14.02 13.53 -0.02
N TYR A 193 13.07 14.45 0.03
CA TYR A 193 13.22 15.72 0.75
C TYR A 193 13.49 15.53 2.24
N ASN A 194 12.83 14.57 2.87
CA ASN A 194 12.99 14.27 4.30
C ASN A 194 14.16 13.35 4.60
N LEU A 195 14.84 12.81 3.59
CA LEU A 195 16.00 11.94 3.68
C LEU A 195 17.04 12.30 2.60
N PRO A 196 17.72 13.46 2.70
CA PRO A 196 18.58 13.96 1.62
C PRO A 196 19.72 13.02 1.24
N GLU A 197 20.19 12.19 2.16
CA GLU A 197 21.22 11.16 1.90
C GLU A 197 20.74 10.06 0.92
N TRP A 198 19.42 9.99 0.66
CA TRP A 198 18.82 9.01 -0.23
C TRP A 198 18.67 9.49 -1.66
N ASN A 199 19.00 10.74 -1.95
CA ASN A 199 18.93 11.27 -3.32
C ASN A 199 19.88 10.50 -4.24
N ASN A 200 19.37 10.08 -5.42
CA ASN A 200 20.08 9.29 -6.43
C ASN A 200 20.69 8.01 -5.85
N PHE A 201 19.98 7.35 -4.95
CA PHE A 201 20.48 6.18 -4.24
C PHE A 201 19.86 4.88 -4.77
N PRO A 202 20.66 3.88 -5.21
CA PRO A 202 20.16 2.62 -5.75
C PRO A 202 19.68 1.67 -4.63
N LEU A 203 18.64 2.07 -3.90
CA LEU A 203 18.16 1.42 -2.68
C LEU A 203 17.84 -0.07 -2.89
N ALA A 204 17.10 -0.39 -3.96
CA ALA A 204 16.76 -1.78 -4.26
C ALA A 204 18.01 -2.64 -4.44
N LYS A 205 19.01 -2.15 -5.18
CA LYS A 205 20.29 -2.85 -5.41
C LYS A 205 21.07 -3.06 -4.11
N GLU A 206 21.15 -2.03 -3.27
CA GLU A 206 21.90 -2.13 -2.01
C GLU A 206 21.22 -3.06 -1.01
N LEU A 207 19.89 -3.00 -0.87
CA LEU A 207 19.14 -3.94 -0.03
C LEU A 207 19.23 -5.38 -0.58
N SER A 208 19.19 -5.56 -1.90
CA SER A 208 19.32 -6.88 -2.52
C SER A 208 20.68 -7.51 -2.23
N LYS A 209 21.76 -6.72 -2.23
CA LYS A 209 23.10 -7.20 -1.84
C LYS A 209 23.15 -7.61 -0.37
N LEU A 210 22.58 -6.79 0.51
CA LEU A 210 22.59 -7.03 1.96
C LEU A 210 21.78 -8.28 2.33
N LEU A 211 20.60 -8.44 1.72
CA LEU A 211 19.70 -9.55 1.99
C LEU A 211 19.98 -10.80 1.14
N LYS A 212 20.90 -10.70 0.15
CA LYS A 212 21.26 -11.78 -0.79
C LYS A 212 20.04 -12.37 -1.53
N THR A 213 19.04 -11.53 -1.78
CA THR A 213 17.85 -11.85 -2.54
C THR A 213 17.30 -10.57 -3.20
N GLU A 214 16.50 -10.69 -4.23
CA GLU A 214 15.92 -9.54 -4.91
C GLU A 214 14.98 -8.77 -3.97
N VAL A 215 15.14 -7.45 -3.93
CA VAL A 215 14.29 -6.52 -3.16
C VAL A 215 13.67 -5.51 -4.11
N PHE A 216 12.37 -5.36 -4.02
CA PHE A 216 11.63 -4.34 -4.76
C PHE A 216 11.38 -3.14 -3.87
N VAL A 217 11.53 -1.94 -4.44
CA VAL A 217 11.30 -0.68 -3.73
C VAL A 217 10.24 0.14 -4.42
N GLU A 218 9.33 0.71 -3.65
CA GLU A 218 8.27 1.57 -4.15
C GLU A 218 8.02 2.74 -3.18
N ASN A 219 7.36 3.80 -3.66
CA ASN A 219 6.98 4.94 -2.84
C ASN A 219 5.98 4.51 -1.74
N GLU A 220 6.18 5.00 -0.51
CA GLU A 220 5.36 4.64 0.66
C GLU A 220 3.88 5.00 0.49
N ALA A 221 3.57 6.15 -0.14
CA ALA A 221 2.18 6.59 -0.33
C ALA A 221 1.46 5.76 -1.40
N HIS A 222 2.17 5.32 -2.46
CA HIS A 222 1.62 4.40 -3.45
C HIS A 222 1.31 3.04 -2.83
N LEU A 223 2.19 2.52 -1.98
CA LEU A 223 1.92 1.28 -1.26
C LEU A 223 0.80 1.47 -0.24
N ALA A 224 0.72 2.62 0.42
CA ALA A 224 -0.31 2.87 1.41
C ALA A 224 -1.72 2.82 0.80
N ILE A 225 -1.98 3.52 -0.31
CA ILE A 225 -3.28 3.41 -0.99
C ILE A 225 -3.56 1.99 -1.49
N TYR A 226 -2.50 1.24 -1.85
CA TYR A 226 -2.63 -0.14 -2.27
C TYR A 226 -3.03 -1.06 -1.11
N GLY A 227 -2.49 -0.84 0.08
CA GLY A 227 -2.90 -1.51 1.31
C GLY A 227 -4.34 -1.19 1.69
N GLU A 228 -4.72 0.07 1.62
CA GLU A 228 -6.08 0.54 1.88
C GLU A 228 -7.10 -0.05 0.90
N HIS A 229 -6.75 -0.19 -0.37
CA HIS A 229 -7.58 -0.83 -1.37
C HIS A 229 -7.71 -2.35 -1.15
N TRP A 230 -6.67 -2.99 -0.61
CA TRP A 230 -6.69 -4.43 -0.37
C TRP A 230 -7.39 -4.84 0.92
N LYS A 231 -7.10 -4.15 2.04
CA LYS A 231 -7.51 -4.58 3.40
C LYS A 231 -8.11 -3.45 4.25
N GLY A 232 -8.13 -2.21 3.75
CA GLY A 232 -8.52 -1.04 4.52
C GLY A 232 -9.77 -0.33 4.00
N GLY A 233 -9.86 0.97 4.19
CA GLY A 233 -11.04 1.80 3.93
C GLY A 233 -11.40 2.00 2.47
N ALA A 234 -10.54 1.62 1.50
CA ALA A 234 -10.78 1.70 0.07
C ALA A 234 -11.14 0.34 -0.57
N VAL A 235 -11.43 -0.70 0.21
CA VAL A 235 -11.90 -1.98 -0.33
C VAL A 235 -13.18 -1.76 -1.15
N ASN A 236 -13.20 -2.28 -2.38
CA ASN A 236 -14.26 -2.11 -3.39
C ASN A 236 -14.41 -0.69 -3.97
N ALA A 237 -13.57 0.27 -3.64
CA ALA A 237 -13.57 1.57 -4.31
C ALA A 237 -12.83 1.46 -5.66
N SER A 238 -13.36 2.12 -6.69
CA SER A 238 -12.67 2.29 -7.97
C SER A 238 -11.77 3.52 -7.95
N ASN A 239 -12.18 4.57 -7.23
CA ASN A 239 -11.42 5.81 -7.12
C ASN A 239 -11.29 6.19 -5.65
N ALA A 240 -10.06 6.28 -5.17
CA ALA A 240 -9.76 6.60 -3.77
C ALA A 240 -8.48 7.41 -3.64
N ALA A 241 -8.36 8.12 -2.52
CA ALA A 241 -7.15 8.83 -2.15
C ALA A 241 -6.78 8.50 -0.70
N ALA A 242 -5.50 8.30 -0.42
CA ALA A 242 -4.99 8.11 0.93
C ALA A 242 -3.87 9.11 1.22
N MET A 243 -4.11 10.03 2.14
CA MET A 243 -3.17 11.07 2.54
C MET A 243 -2.49 10.69 3.85
N SER A 244 -1.17 10.56 3.80
CA SER A 244 -0.33 10.36 4.98
C SER A 244 0.09 11.70 5.56
N ILE A 245 -0.24 11.95 6.84
CA ILE A 245 0.10 13.18 7.55
C ILE A 245 1.02 12.80 8.71
N GLY A 246 2.28 13.17 8.58
CA GLY A 246 3.34 12.89 9.54
C GLY A 246 4.37 14.01 9.53
N VAL A 247 5.66 13.68 9.56
CA VAL A 247 6.76 14.65 9.37
C VAL A 247 6.55 15.41 8.06
N GLY A 248 6.15 14.70 6.99
CA GLY A 248 5.72 15.25 5.71
C GLY A 248 4.26 14.95 5.39
N ILE A 249 3.85 15.27 4.15
CA ILE A 249 2.54 14.95 3.58
C ILE A 249 2.74 14.22 2.26
N GLY A 250 2.31 12.95 2.21
CA GLY A 250 2.28 12.14 0.99
C GLY A 250 0.85 11.77 0.60
N LEU A 251 0.60 11.52 -0.68
CA LEU A 251 -0.70 11.10 -1.19
C LEU A 251 -0.54 9.91 -2.14
N GLY A 252 -1.30 8.85 -1.88
CA GLY A 252 -1.53 7.77 -2.82
C GLY A 252 -2.88 7.93 -3.51
N LEU A 253 -2.92 7.66 -4.81
CA LEU A 253 -4.12 7.75 -5.63
C LEU A 253 -4.48 6.40 -6.23
N LEU A 254 -5.75 6.03 -6.13
CA LEU A 254 -6.38 4.93 -6.85
C LEU A 254 -7.31 5.51 -7.90
N ILE A 255 -7.14 5.17 -9.16
CA ILE A 255 -7.97 5.60 -10.29
C ILE A 255 -8.35 4.36 -11.08
N ASP A 256 -9.64 4.13 -11.30
CA ASP A 256 -10.18 2.94 -11.97
C ASP A 256 -9.66 1.61 -11.40
N GLY A 257 -9.52 1.54 -10.07
CA GLY A 257 -9.02 0.37 -9.35
C GLY A 257 -7.51 0.16 -9.44
N GLN A 258 -6.77 1.12 -10.03
CA GLN A 258 -5.32 1.05 -10.23
C GLN A 258 -4.60 2.15 -9.45
N VAL A 259 -3.47 1.81 -8.84
CA VAL A 259 -2.60 2.83 -8.21
C VAL A 259 -2.01 3.73 -9.28
N TYR A 260 -2.37 5.01 -9.23
CA TYR A 260 -1.89 5.99 -10.20
C TYR A 260 -0.52 6.54 -9.79
N ARG A 261 0.49 6.22 -10.56
CA ARG A 261 1.90 6.61 -10.31
C ARG A 261 2.34 7.82 -11.13
N GLY A 262 1.58 8.19 -12.17
CA GLY A 262 1.99 9.20 -13.12
C GLY A 262 3.15 8.76 -14.02
N PHE A 263 3.62 9.66 -14.88
CA PHE A 263 4.66 9.36 -15.88
C PHE A 263 6.00 8.93 -15.25
N ASN A 264 6.44 9.63 -14.18
CA ASN A 264 7.75 9.41 -13.54
C ASN A 264 7.67 8.77 -12.15
N GLY A 265 6.49 8.25 -11.75
CA GLY A 265 6.29 7.71 -10.41
C GLY A 265 6.17 8.77 -9.30
N ILE A 266 5.80 10.02 -9.66
CA ILE A 266 5.70 11.15 -8.72
C ILE A 266 4.27 11.70 -8.57
N ALA A 267 3.26 10.99 -9.09
CA ALA A 267 1.88 11.38 -8.83
C ALA A 267 1.60 11.31 -7.32
N GLY A 268 0.87 12.30 -6.82
CA GLY A 268 0.57 12.38 -5.39
C GLY A 268 1.55 13.21 -4.56
N GLU A 269 2.53 13.87 -5.15
CA GLU A 269 3.44 14.80 -4.47
C GLU A 269 2.72 16.11 -4.08
N VAL A 270 1.58 15.98 -3.37
CA VAL A 270 0.70 17.09 -2.96
C VAL A 270 1.34 18.00 -1.93
N GLY A 271 2.34 17.51 -1.21
CA GLY A 271 3.11 18.34 -0.29
C GLY A 271 3.68 19.61 -0.93
N ASN A 272 3.91 19.56 -2.24
CA ASN A 272 4.41 20.69 -3.02
C ASN A 272 3.31 21.65 -3.53
N LEU A 273 2.02 21.40 -3.24
CA LEU A 273 0.95 22.33 -3.66
C LEU A 273 1.14 23.71 -3.03
N PRO A 274 1.14 24.77 -3.84
CA PRO A 274 1.23 26.16 -3.35
C PRO A 274 -0.15 26.60 -2.84
N LEU A 275 -0.49 26.31 -1.57
CA LEU A 275 -1.79 26.66 -0.99
C LEU A 275 -1.88 28.12 -0.51
N GLN A 276 -0.79 28.84 -0.49
CA GLN A 276 -0.74 30.26 -0.17
C GLN A 276 -0.18 31.05 -1.35
N ILE A 277 -0.53 32.34 -1.41
CA ILE A 277 0.10 33.25 -2.36
C ILE A 277 1.57 33.40 -1.94
N ALA A 278 2.47 32.93 -2.78
CA ALA A 278 3.91 33.02 -2.58
C ALA A 278 4.53 33.76 -3.74
N ASP A 279 5.64 34.44 -3.48
CA ASP A 279 6.47 34.99 -4.55
C ASP A 279 7.21 33.82 -5.22
N LEU A 280 6.73 33.42 -6.40
CA LEU A 280 7.34 32.35 -7.19
C LEU A 280 8.76 32.66 -7.65
N SER A 281 9.20 33.93 -7.57
CA SER A 281 10.56 34.33 -7.93
C SER A 281 11.61 33.90 -6.89
N THR A 282 11.20 33.64 -5.64
CA THR A 282 12.13 33.33 -4.56
C THR A 282 12.35 31.84 -4.35
N ALA A 283 11.64 30.95 -5.07
CA ALA A 283 11.68 29.50 -4.88
C ALA A 283 11.56 29.05 -3.39
N GLU A 284 10.92 29.89 -2.56
CA GLU A 284 10.74 29.56 -1.14
C GLU A 284 9.72 28.44 -0.97
N THR A 285 10.17 27.30 -0.48
CA THR A 285 9.33 26.14 -0.16
C THR A 285 8.37 26.42 1.00
N ASN A 286 8.50 27.56 1.66
CA ASN A 286 7.74 27.94 2.85
C ASN A 286 6.23 28.12 2.63
N ALA A 287 5.79 28.27 1.40
CA ALA A 287 4.38 28.44 1.03
C ALA A 287 3.71 27.12 0.58
N ASN A 288 4.45 26.02 0.50
CA ASN A 288 3.89 24.75 0.08
C ASN A 288 3.05 24.09 1.19
N PHE A 289 2.21 23.16 0.77
CA PHE A 289 1.26 22.48 1.65
C PHE A 289 1.94 21.70 2.79
N GLU A 290 2.98 20.93 2.48
CA GLU A 290 3.70 20.13 3.47
C GLU A 290 4.36 21.03 4.52
N TYR A 291 5.04 22.09 4.09
CA TYR A 291 5.72 22.99 5.00
C TYR A 291 4.75 23.60 6.02
N GLN A 292 3.52 23.90 5.60
CA GLN A 292 2.53 24.59 6.45
C GLN A 292 1.68 23.60 7.28
N ALA A 293 1.26 22.47 6.70
CA ALA A 293 0.20 21.63 7.26
C ALA A 293 0.68 20.25 7.76
N SER A 294 1.95 19.88 7.59
CA SER A 294 2.48 18.66 8.19
C SER A 294 2.62 18.74 9.71
N ALA A 295 2.89 17.64 10.38
CA ALA A 295 3.21 17.63 11.81
C ALA A 295 4.44 18.50 12.09
N ALA A 296 5.51 18.40 11.27
CA ALA A 296 6.68 19.24 11.38
C ALA A 296 6.35 20.73 11.14
N GLY A 297 5.40 21.02 10.26
CA GLY A 297 4.88 22.38 10.04
C GLY A 297 4.22 22.94 11.29
N LEU A 298 3.35 22.17 11.93
CA LEU A 298 2.68 22.56 13.18
C LEU A 298 3.68 22.80 14.30
N GLU A 299 4.67 21.94 14.46
CA GLU A 299 5.75 22.06 15.44
C GLU A 299 6.57 23.34 15.20
N ARG A 300 6.93 23.63 13.98
CA ARG A 300 7.64 24.84 13.58
C ARG A 300 6.83 26.11 13.86
N ASN A 301 5.54 26.11 13.54
CA ASN A 301 4.64 27.23 13.82
C ASN A 301 4.51 27.47 15.32
N PHE A 302 4.49 26.42 16.13
CA PHE A 302 4.56 26.53 17.58
C PHE A 302 5.89 27.16 18.04
N GLN A 303 7.03 26.70 17.53
CA GLN A 303 8.35 27.23 17.91
C GLN A 303 8.46 28.74 17.64
N ALA A 304 7.87 29.22 16.56
CA ALA A 304 7.81 30.67 16.25
C ALA A 304 6.98 31.48 17.28
N LEU A 305 6.12 30.81 18.06
CA LEU A 305 5.22 31.42 19.03
C LEU A 305 5.52 31.05 20.48
N LYS A 306 6.59 30.29 20.74
CA LYS A 306 6.92 29.75 22.09
C LYS A 306 7.17 30.76 23.16
N SER A 307 7.46 32.01 22.85
CA SER A 307 7.63 33.11 23.79
C SER A 307 6.32 33.71 24.29
N LYS A 308 5.16 33.35 23.72
CA LYS A 308 3.85 33.82 24.15
C LYS A 308 3.42 33.12 25.45
N GLY A 309 2.65 33.83 26.29
CA GLY A 309 2.26 33.36 27.65
C GLY A 309 1.62 31.97 27.67
N ASP A 310 0.69 31.71 26.73
CA ASP A 310 -0.05 30.43 26.62
C ASP A 310 0.83 29.24 26.14
N ALA A 311 2.03 29.50 25.65
CA ALA A 311 2.97 28.43 25.22
C ALA A 311 3.57 27.68 26.42
N LYS A 312 3.63 28.29 27.62
CA LYS A 312 4.22 27.67 28.82
C LYS A 312 3.53 26.35 29.19
N GLU A 313 2.20 26.30 29.09
CA GLU A 313 1.43 25.10 29.37
C GLU A 313 1.75 23.96 28.39
N ILE A 314 1.91 24.27 27.09
CA ILE A 314 2.27 23.28 26.07
C ILE A 314 3.69 22.77 26.31
N ILE A 315 4.63 23.64 26.65
CA ILE A 315 6.02 23.30 27.00
C ILE A 315 6.06 22.39 28.24
N ALA A 316 5.23 22.69 29.26
CA ALA A 316 5.15 21.87 30.46
C ALA A 316 4.69 20.42 30.14
N LEU A 317 3.78 20.21 29.18
CA LEU A 317 3.36 18.88 28.77
C LEU A 317 4.50 18.05 28.15
N ALA A 318 5.53 18.71 27.60
CA ALA A 318 6.68 18.04 26.99
C ALA A 318 7.70 17.51 28.02
N ASN A 319 7.56 17.83 29.30
CA ASN A 319 8.43 17.37 30.42
C ASN A 319 9.93 17.50 30.11
N GLY A 320 10.34 18.60 29.48
CA GLY A 320 11.73 18.88 29.12
C GLY A 320 12.17 18.32 27.76
N GLU A 321 11.30 17.61 27.08
CA GLU A 321 11.53 17.18 25.70
C GLU A 321 11.01 18.19 24.67
N GLU A 322 11.19 17.92 23.37
CA GLU A 322 10.65 18.74 22.31
C GLU A 322 9.11 18.64 22.23
N VAL A 323 8.46 19.77 22.00
CA VAL A 323 7.02 19.81 21.78
C VAL A 323 6.68 19.20 20.43
N THR A 324 5.91 18.13 20.47
CA THR A 324 5.45 17.43 19.26
C THR A 324 4.06 17.90 18.82
N ALA A 325 3.70 17.70 17.57
CA ALA A 325 2.37 18.00 17.04
C ALA A 325 1.26 17.33 17.88
N LYS A 326 1.47 16.11 18.36
CA LYS A 326 0.51 15.40 19.22
C LYS A 326 0.27 16.12 20.56
N LEU A 327 1.31 16.67 21.16
CA LEU A 327 1.20 17.46 22.39
C LEU A 327 0.43 18.76 22.16
N ILE A 328 0.60 19.39 20.98
CA ILE A 328 -0.16 20.58 20.60
C ILE A 328 -1.66 20.23 20.46
N TYR A 329 -2.01 19.11 19.81
CA TYR A 329 -3.40 18.62 19.74
C TYR A 329 -3.97 18.30 21.14
N GLN A 330 -3.18 17.68 22.01
CA GLN A 330 -3.57 17.40 23.38
C GLN A 330 -3.85 18.70 24.17
N ALA A 331 -2.98 19.70 24.04
CA ALA A 331 -3.17 21.00 24.68
C ALA A 331 -4.42 21.73 24.14
N ALA A 332 -4.68 21.64 22.83
CA ALA A 332 -5.89 22.18 22.21
C ALA A 332 -7.15 21.53 22.78
N SER A 333 -7.15 20.21 22.93
CA SER A 333 -8.25 19.46 23.57
C SER A 333 -8.46 19.82 25.03
N ALA A 334 -7.40 20.26 25.74
CA ALA A 334 -7.45 20.77 27.11
C ALA A 334 -7.87 22.26 27.21
N GLY A 335 -8.14 22.92 26.07
CA GLY A 335 -8.61 24.29 26.02
C GLY A 335 -7.54 25.37 25.92
N ASN A 336 -6.27 25.02 25.71
CA ASN A 336 -5.20 26.00 25.49
C ASN A 336 -5.44 26.82 24.24
N LYS A 337 -5.58 28.15 24.37
CA LYS A 337 -5.99 29.06 23.29
C LYS A 337 -4.98 29.12 22.14
N LEU A 338 -3.68 29.07 22.44
CA LEU A 338 -2.63 29.07 21.43
C LEU A 338 -2.68 27.77 20.63
N ALA A 339 -2.80 26.63 21.30
CA ALA A 339 -2.90 25.32 20.67
C ALA A 339 -4.14 25.21 19.78
N ILE A 340 -5.30 25.66 20.26
CA ILE A 340 -6.55 25.70 19.47
C ILE A 340 -6.32 26.50 18.19
N LYS A 341 -5.75 27.70 18.28
CA LYS A 341 -5.48 28.53 17.09
C LYS A 341 -4.56 27.83 16.08
N LEU A 342 -3.50 27.18 16.55
CA LEU A 342 -2.56 26.46 15.69
C LEU A 342 -3.21 25.26 15.01
N VAL A 343 -4.00 24.50 15.76
CA VAL A 343 -4.75 23.34 15.23
C VAL A 343 -5.79 23.79 14.21
N ASP A 344 -6.57 24.84 14.48
CA ASP A 344 -7.59 25.36 13.56
C ASP A 344 -6.96 25.81 12.22
N GLN A 345 -5.81 26.48 12.28
CA GLN A 345 -5.07 26.87 11.09
C GLN A 345 -4.58 25.64 10.28
N GLN A 346 -4.07 24.62 10.95
CA GLN A 346 -3.65 23.39 10.30
C GLN A 346 -4.84 22.66 9.65
N LEU A 347 -5.97 22.54 10.36
CA LEU A 347 -7.19 21.90 9.85
C LEU A 347 -7.74 22.61 8.60
N GLU A 348 -7.69 23.94 8.58
CA GLU A 348 -8.08 24.71 7.39
C GLU A 348 -7.18 24.41 6.20
N LEU A 349 -5.85 24.38 6.39
CA LEU A 349 -4.91 24.06 5.33
C LEU A 349 -5.06 22.60 4.84
N LEU A 350 -5.23 21.64 5.76
CA LEU A 350 -5.50 20.25 5.43
C LEU A 350 -6.79 20.14 4.59
N SER A 351 -7.86 20.82 4.99
CA SER A 351 -9.13 20.81 4.26
C SER A 351 -9.02 21.39 2.86
N ARG A 352 -8.23 22.46 2.68
CA ARG A 352 -7.95 23.02 1.35
C ARG A 352 -7.15 22.06 0.48
N GLY A 353 -6.12 21.42 1.02
CA GLY A 353 -5.34 20.41 0.31
C GLY A 353 -6.18 19.20 -0.10
N ILE A 354 -7.01 18.67 0.80
CA ILE A 354 -7.97 17.59 0.52
C ILE A 354 -8.95 18.00 -0.59
N ALA A 355 -9.56 19.18 -0.47
CA ALA A 355 -10.50 19.70 -1.46
C ALA A 355 -9.84 19.86 -2.84
N SER A 356 -8.59 20.35 -2.91
CA SER A 356 -7.84 20.45 -4.16
C SER A 356 -7.68 19.11 -4.86
N VAL A 357 -7.33 18.06 -4.10
CA VAL A 357 -7.26 16.69 -4.62
C VAL A 357 -8.65 16.22 -5.10
N CYS A 358 -9.71 16.46 -4.31
CA CYS A 358 -11.07 16.05 -4.66
C CYS A 358 -11.57 16.73 -5.95
N CYS A 359 -11.22 18.00 -6.18
CA CYS A 359 -11.56 18.71 -7.40
C CYS A 359 -10.90 18.11 -8.67
N ILE A 360 -9.76 17.44 -8.51
CA ILE A 360 -9.00 16.87 -9.64
C ILE A 360 -9.37 15.39 -9.85
N THR A 361 -9.51 14.62 -8.77
CA THR A 361 -9.60 13.15 -8.85
C THR A 361 -11.00 12.60 -8.53
N ASN A 362 -11.88 13.41 -7.91
CA ASN A 362 -13.24 13.04 -7.50
C ASN A 362 -13.32 11.63 -6.87
N PRO A 363 -12.62 11.37 -5.75
CA PRO A 363 -12.56 10.05 -5.15
C PRO A 363 -13.86 9.71 -4.41
N GLU A 364 -14.25 8.42 -4.36
CA GLU A 364 -15.36 7.91 -3.56
C GLU A 364 -15.08 8.00 -2.06
N VAL A 365 -13.80 7.74 -1.71
CA VAL A 365 -13.30 7.77 -0.33
C VAL A 365 -11.95 8.47 -0.25
N PHE A 366 -11.80 9.32 0.76
CA PHE A 366 -10.56 9.98 1.11
C PHE A 366 -10.10 9.51 2.49
N ILE A 367 -8.95 8.86 2.55
CA ILE A 367 -8.43 8.23 3.77
C ILE A 367 -7.33 9.09 4.35
N LEU A 368 -7.44 9.44 5.64
CA LEU A 368 -6.40 10.10 6.40
C LEU A 368 -5.62 9.07 7.22
N GLN A 369 -4.31 9.08 7.09
CA GLN A 369 -3.41 8.16 7.75
C GLN A 369 -2.12 8.85 8.19
N GLY A 370 -1.14 8.09 8.68
CA GLY A 370 0.14 8.60 9.15
C GLY A 370 0.18 8.91 10.64
N GLY A 371 1.30 9.46 11.08
CA GLY A 371 1.58 9.66 12.51
C GLY A 371 0.61 10.59 13.23
N LEU A 372 -0.06 11.49 12.50
CA LEU A 372 -1.01 12.45 13.07
C LEU A 372 -2.47 11.99 12.99
N ALA A 373 -2.78 10.90 12.29
CA ALA A 373 -4.15 10.46 12.04
C ALA A 373 -5.01 10.32 13.30
N SER A 374 -4.47 9.73 14.36
CA SER A 374 -5.19 9.59 15.65
C SER A 374 -5.57 10.93 16.28
N ALA A 375 -4.74 11.96 16.13
CA ALA A 375 -5.01 13.30 16.64
C ALA A 375 -6.08 14.02 15.79
N LEU A 376 -6.23 13.65 14.53
CA LEU A 376 -7.28 14.18 13.63
C LEU A 376 -8.66 13.56 13.87
N ALA A 377 -8.77 12.45 14.59
CA ALA A 377 -10.03 11.74 14.81
C ALA A 377 -11.18 12.65 15.32
N PRO A 378 -10.99 13.50 16.36
CA PRO A 378 -12.05 14.39 16.84
C PRO A 378 -12.43 15.47 15.81
N HIS A 379 -11.57 15.74 14.83
CA HIS A 379 -11.71 16.85 13.89
C HIS A 379 -12.25 16.42 12.52
N LEU A 380 -12.55 15.14 12.29
CA LEU A 380 -13.05 14.63 10.99
C LEU A 380 -14.31 15.38 10.52
N LYS A 381 -15.25 15.65 11.43
CA LYS A 381 -16.46 16.39 11.07
C LYS A 381 -16.16 17.83 10.64
N THR A 382 -15.17 18.47 11.26
CA THR A 382 -14.73 19.83 10.90
C THR A 382 -14.08 19.81 9.52
N ILE A 383 -13.18 18.88 9.26
CA ILE A 383 -12.53 18.69 7.94
C ILE A 383 -13.60 18.43 6.87
N SER A 384 -14.52 17.49 7.08
CA SER A 384 -15.59 17.16 6.11
C SER A 384 -16.42 18.39 5.77
N LYS A 385 -16.89 19.15 6.77
CA LYS A 385 -17.67 20.37 6.56
C LYS A 385 -16.89 21.47 5.82
N GLN A 386 -15.59 21.57 6.03
CA GLN A 386 -14.76 22.54 5.32
C GLN A 386 -14.55 22.10 3.85
N VAL A 387 -14.33 20.81 3.61
CA VAL A 387 -14.20 20.25 2.25
C VAL A 387 -15.52 20.38 1.47
N GLU A 388 -16.67 20.10 2.10
CA GLU A 388 -18.00 20.28 1.50
C GLU A 388 -18.26 21.71 0.97
N LYS A 389 -17.68 22.74 1.60
CA LYS A 389 -17.83 24.12 1.14
C LYS A 389 -17.08 24.44 -0.16
N ILE A 390 -16.10 23.60 -0.53
CA ILE A 390 -15.19 23.85 -1.65
C ILE A 390 -15.50 22.89 -2.81
N THR A 391 -15.93 21.65 -2.51
CA THR A 391 -16.15 20.60 -3.50
C THR A 391 -17.61 20.54 -3.93
N LEU A 392 -17.86 20.19 -5.20
CA LEU A 392 -19.22 20.00 -5.71
C LEU A 392 -19.89 18.74 -5.11
N ILE A 393 -19.13 17.65 -5.04
CA ILE A 393 -19.55 16.37 -4.45
C ILE A 393 -18.41 15.93 -3.52
N PRO A 394 -18.60 16.03 -2.19
CA PRO A 394 -17.56 15.65 -1.24
C PRO A 394 -17.42 14.14 -1.17
N PRO A 395 -16.18 13.61 -1.01
CA PRO A 395 -15.98 12.19 -0.76
C PRO A 395 -16.36 11.82 0.69
N ARG A 396 -16.44 10.54 0.96
CA ARG A 396 -16.44 10.04 2.33
C ARG A 396 -15.02 10.17 2.91
N ILE A 397 -14.82 11.07 3.87
CA ILE A 397 -13.53 11.26 4.55
C ILE A 397 -13.48 10.39 5.80
N ILE A 398 -12.49 9.51 5.90
CA ILE A 398 -12.31 8.55 7.00
C ILE A 398 -10.87 8.49 7.46
N LEU A 399 -10.65 7.93 8.65
CA LEU A 399 -9.33 7.50 9.08
C LEU A 399 -9.04 6.09 8.57
N THR A 400 -7.77 5.76 8.40
CA THR A 400 -7.32 4.40 8.14
C THR A 400 -7.77 3.43 9.23
N GLU A 401 -8.22 2.26 8.83
CA GLU A 401 -8.48 1.11 9.70
C GLU A 401 -7.25 0.22 9.90
N LEU A 402 -6.21 0.44 9.09
CA LEU A 402 -4.94 -0.33 9.13
C LEU A 402 -3.92 0.25 10.11
N ALA A 403 -4.32 1.22 10.92
CA ALA A 403 -3.45 1.94 11.85
C ALA A 403 -2.23 2.57 11.12
N ASP A 404 -1.02 2.13 11.44
CA ASP A 404 0.21 2.60 10.80
C ASP A 404 0.85 1.52 9.89
N LEU A 405 0.03 0.59 9.37
CA LEU A 405 0.50 -0.56 8.59
C LEU A 405 0.06 -0.52 7.12
N SER A 406 -0.64 0.52 6.66
CA SER A 406 -1.16 0.62 5.29
C SER A 406 -0.06 0.39 4.24
N THR A 407 1.11 1.03 4.39
CA THR A 407 2.27 0.84 3.52
C THR A 407 2.77 -0.61 3.53
N ALA A 408 2.90 -1.22 4.71
CA ALA A 408 3.37 -2.59 4.82
C ALA A 408 2.38 -3.60 4.21
N TYR A 409 1.08 -3.39 4.38
CA TYR A 409 0.04 -4.19 3.69
C TYR A 409 0.11 -4.03 2.17
N GLY A 410 0.31 -2.80 1.68
CA GLY A 410 0.51 -2.56 0.25
C GLY A 410 1.77 -3.24 -0.28
N ALA A 411 2.86 -3.24 0.49
CA ALA A 411 4.09 -3.95 0.16
C ALA A 411 3.86 -5.47 0.08
N LEU A 412 3.10 -6.06 1.01
CA LEU A 412 2.71 -7.47 0.93
C LEU A 412 1.90 -7.75 -0.33
N ARG A 413 0.87 -6.95 -0.61
CA ARG A 413 0.03 -7.12 -1.80
C ARG A 413 0.85 -7.07 -3.08
N ARG A 414 1.77 -6.10 -3.17
CA ARG A 414 2.70 -5.97 -4.32
C ARG A 414 3.62 -7.17 -4.46
N GLY A 415 4.13 -7.71 -3.34
CA GLY A 415 4.95 -8.92 -3.31
C GLY A 415 4.20 -10.16 -3.77
N ILE A 416 2.96 -10.36 -3.31
CA ILE A 416 2.09 -11.45 -3.74
C ILE A 416 1.88 -11.42 -5.27
N GLU A 417 1.54 -10.26 -5.82
CA GLU A 417 1.36 -10.10 -7.27
C GLU A 417 2.62 -10.39 -8.07
N LYS A 418 3.79 -9.96 -7.56
CA LYS A 418 5.05 -10.29 -8.22
C LYS A 418 5.31 -11.79 -8.25
N VAL A 419 5.06 -12.50 -7.16
CA VAL A 419 5.21 -13.97 -7.10
C VAL A 419 4.26 -14.67 -8.05
N ASP A 420 2.99 -14.27 -8.08
CA ASP A 420 2.01 -14.84 -8.99
C ASP A 420 2.36 -14.57 -10.45
N ARG A 421 2.83 -13.34 -10.75
CA ARG A 421 3.32 -12.97 -12.09
C ARG A 421 4.53 -13.79 -12.50
N LEU A 422 5.54 -13.93 -11.64
CA LEU A 422 6.74 -14.72 -11.94
C LEU A 422 6.38 -16.20 -12.21
N ALA A 423 5.46 -16.76 -11.42
CA ALA A 423 4.97 -18.12 -11.65
C ALA A 423 4.28 -18.26 -13.03
N LEU A 424 3.44 -17.30 -13.41
CA LEU A 424 2.80 -17.26 -14.71
C LEU A 424 3.83 -17.08 -15.86
N THR A 425 4.76 -16.14 -15.72
CA THR A 425 5.81 -15.88 -16.73
C THR A 425 6.70 -17.11 -16.96
N ALA A 426 7.10 -17.78 -15.89
CA ALA A 426 7.86 -19.04 -15.99
C ALA A 426 7.09 -20.13 -16.75
N MET A 427 5.79 -20.27 -16.50
CA MET A 427 4.93 -21.21 -17.22
C MET A 427 4.72 -20.80 -18.69
N LEU A 428 4.76 -19.50 -18.99
CA LEU A 428 4.63 -18.97 -20.33
C LEU A 428 5.92 -19.07 -21.16
N GLY A 429 7.06 -19.44 -20.52
CA GLY A 429 8.34 -19.65 -21.20
C GLY A 429 9.04 -18.36 -21.63
N GLU A 430 8.77 -17.25 -20.93
CA GLU A 430 9.51 -16.01 -21.08
C GLU A 430 10.65 -15.95 -20.03
N SER A 431 11.82 -15.48 -20.44
CA SER A 431 12.87 -15.06 -19.52
C SER A 431 12.39 -13.78 -18.81
N ALA A 432 12.40 -13.81 -17.49
CA ALA A 432 12.03 -12.71 -16.59
C ALA A 432 12.88 -11.45 -16.80
#